data_87aecbb84c84912938d64b09c9594a3e
#
_entry.id   87aecbb84c84912938d64b09c9594a3e
#
_cell.length_a   1.000
_cell.length_b   1.000
_cell.length_c   1.000
_cell.angle_alpha   90.00
_cell.angle_beta   90.00
_cell.angle_gamma   90.00
#
_symmetry.space_group_name_H-M   'P 1'
#
loop_
_entity.id
_entity.type
_entity.pdbx_description
1 polymer ?
#
loop_
_entity_poly.entity_id
_entity_poly.type
_entity_poly.pdbx_seq_one_letter_code
_entity_poly.pdbx_strand_id
1 'polypeptide(L)'
;MTTNNTLWQRIEAFDLGGPGDGFSFSARLAGENGWSPAQARAAIEQYKRFIYLVCVADSRLAPSAAVDQVWQLHLADTRSYWTDLCEGTLGRPIHHDLTDGPRAYHLLDAYADTRALYASEFDCDPPAEFWPLVSERFATTPSRLESDPTGCWIASQPSGLGSILWSAAAALLVVTAGTC
;
A
#
# COMPACT_ATOMS: atom_id res chain seq x y z
N MET A 1 23.19 9.14 -0.69
CA MET A 1 23.77 7.74 -0.74
C MET A 1 23.07 6.91 0.32
N THR A 2 22.55 5.72 -0.02
CA THR A 2 21.82 4.86 0.91
C THR A 2 22.72 4.38 2.05
N THR A 3 22.19 4.38 3.28
CA THR A 3 22.92 3.96 4.49
C THR A 3 23.35 2.49 4.40
N ASN A 4 22.56 1.63 3.76
CA ASN A 4 22.88 0.22 3.52
C ASN A 4 22.79 -0.13 2.03
N ASN A 5 23.84 0.22 1.30
CA ASN A 5 23.89 0.01 -0.16
C ASN A 5 23.74 -1.46 -0.58
N THR A 6 24.28 -2.41 0.19
CA THR A 6 24.16 -3.84 -0.13
C THR A 6 22.71 -4.33 -0.03
N LEU A 7 21.98 -3.88 0.99
CA LEU A 7 20.56 -4.21 1.13
C LEU A 7 19.75 -3.59 0.00
N TRP A 8 20.01 -2.31 -0.32
CA TRP A 8 19.34 -1.63 -1.41
C TRP A 8 19.51 -2.38 -2.74
N GLN A 9 20.74 -2.75 -3.11
CA GLN A 9 21.01 -3.50 -4.33
C GLN A 9 20.23 -4.82 -4.42
N ARG A 10 20.07 -5.53 -3.29
CA ARG A 10 19.27 -6.78 -3.24
C ARG A 10 17.79 -6.51 -3.46
N ILE A 11 17.25 -5.46 -2.85
CA ILE A 11 15.84 -5.08 -3.01
C ILE A 11 15.58 -4.54 -4.42
N GLU A 12 16.47 -3.72 -4.95
CA GLU A 12 16.37 -3.17 -6.30
C GLU A 12 16.34 -4.27 -7.36
N ALA A 13 17.19 -5.30 -7.20
CA ALA A 13 17.26 -6.45 -8.10
C ALA A 13 16.12 -7.45 -7.92
N PHE A 14 15.31 -7.33 -6.85
CA PHE A 14 14.20 -8.24 -6.60
C PHE A 14 13.13 -8.13 -7.70
N ASP A 15 12.73 -9.28 -8.28
CA ASP A 15 11.67 -9.36 -9.30
C ASP A 15 10.34 -9.81 -8.65
N LEU A 16 9.35 -8.91 -8.62
CA LEU A 16 8.02 -9.19 -8.09
C LEU A 16 7.21 -10.14 -8.98
N GLY A 17 7.60 -10.29 -10.25
CA GLY A 17 6.84 -11.07 -11.23
C GLY A 17 7.23 -12.54 -11.33
N GLY A 18 8.40 -12.92 -10.81
CA GLY A 18 8.94 -14.29 -10.92
C GLY A 18 9.05 -14.82 -12.36
N PRO A 19 9.86 -15.83 -12.62
CA PRO A 19 9.88 -16.48 -13.91
C PRO A 19 8.69 -17.43 -14.05
N GLY A 20 7.70 -17.12 -14.90
CA GLY A 20 6.79 -18.15 -15.35
C GLY A 20 5.34 -17.83 -15.60
N ASP A 21 4.78 -16.76 -15.09
CA ASP A 21 3.35 -16.53 -15.28
C ASP A 21 3.11 -15.49 -16.37
N GLY A 22 2.39 -15.89 -17.44
CA GLY A 22 2.09 -15.03 -18.60
C GLY A 22 1.32 -13.74 -18.29
N PHE A 23 1.05 -13.48 -17.02
CA PHE A 23 0.57 -12.21 -16.48
C PHE A 23 1.63 -11.63 -15.54
N SER A 24 2.41 -10.66 -16.06
CA SER A 24 3.38 -9.99 -15.21
C SER A 24 2.68 -9.25 -14.06
N PHE A 25 3.30 -9.23 -12.87
CA PHE A 25 2.82 -8.50 -11.71
C PHE A 25 2.45 -7.04 -12.07
N SER A 26 3.27 -6.37 -12.88
CA SER A 26 3.02 -5.01 -13.32
C SER A 26 1.76 -4.86 -14.20
N ALA A 27 1.44 -5.86 -15.03
CA ALA A 27 0.22 -5.84 -15.85
C ALA A 27 -1.04 -6.01 -14.98
N ARG A 28 -0.99 -6.89 -13.99
CA ARG A 28 -2.06 -7.08 -13.02
C ARG A 28 -2.27 -5.80 -12.19
N LEU A 29 -1.19 -5.22 -11.68
CA LEU A 29 -1.25 -3.96 -10.92
C LEU A 29 -1.86 -2.83 -11.76
N ALA A 30 -1.46 -2.72 -13.02
CA ALA A 30 -2.01 -1.74 -13.95
C ALA A 30 -3.52 -1.92 -14.16
N GLY A 31 -3.96 -3.16 -14.38
CA GLY A 31 -5.38 -3.50 -14.58
C GLY A 31 -6.25 -3.21 -13.36
N GLU A 32 -5.79 -3.61 -12.16
CA GLU A 32 -6.55 -3.41 -10.91
C GLU A 32 -6.70 -1.93 -10.53
N ASN A 33 -5.72 -1.09 -10.89
CA ASN A 33 -5.71 0.33 -10.51
C ASN A 33 -6.06 1.30 -11.65
N GLY A 34 -6.30 0.79 -12.87
CA GLY A 34 -6.52 1.65 -14.04
C GLY A 34 -5.28 2.46 -14.44
N TRP A 35 -4.09 1.96 -14.11
CA TRP A 35 -2.82 2.64 -14.41
C TRP A 35 -2.27 2.24 -15.77
N SER A 36 -1.50 3.13 -16.37
CA SER A 36 -0.67 2.77 -17.52
C SER A 36 0.44 1.79 -17.10
N PRO A 37 0.98 0.97 -18.03
CA PRO A 37 2.12 0.11 -17.72
C PRO A 37 3.36 0.86 -17.20
N ALA A 38 3.54 2.11 -17.60
CA ALA A 38 4.63 2.95 -17.12
C ALA A 38 4.41 3.37 -15.65
N GLN A 39 3.19 3.78 -15.29
CA GLN A 39 2.83 4.11 -13.91
C GLN A 39 2.95 2.90 -12.97
N ALA A 40 2.47 1.72 -13.41
CA ALA A 40 2.60 0.51 -12.62
C ALA A 40 4.06 0.15 -12.31
N ARG A 41 4.94 0.23 -13.32
CA ARG A 41 6.38 0.01 -13.10
C ARG A 41 6.99 1.04 -12.16
N ALA A 42 6.66 2.33 -12.35
CA ALA A 42 7.15 3.39 -11.47
C ALA A 42 6.66 3.21 -10.02
N ALA A 43 5.40 2.81 -9.81
CA ALA A 43 4.86 2.48 -8.48
C ALA A 43 5.61 1.31 -7.82
N ILE A 44 5.96 0.27 -8.58
CA ILE A 44 6.78 -0.86 -8.10
C ILE A 44 8.16 -0.37 -7.62
N GLU A 45 8.80 0.52 -8.36
CA GLU A 45 10.08 1.10 -7.91
C GLU A 45 9.92 1.91 -6.62
N GLN A 46 8.81 2.64 -6.46
CA GLN A 46 8.52 3.37 -5.21
C GLN A 46 8.25 2.40 -4.04
N TYR A 47 7.59 1.28 -4.30
CA TYR A 47 7.39 0.22 -3.32
C TYR A 47 8.72 -0.40 -2.87
N LYS A 48 9.64 -0.73 -3.77
CA LYS A 48 10.97 -1.23 -3.41
C LYS A 48 11.74 -0.25 -2.52
N ARG A 49 11.69 1.04 -2.83
CA ARG A 49 12.28 2.08 -1.99
C ARG A 49 11.65 2.12 -0.61
N PHE A 50 10.33 2.04 -0.52
CA PHE A 50 9.62 1.99 0.75
C PHE A 50 10.00 0.77 1.59
N ILE A 51 10.08 -0.43 1.00
CA ILE A 51 10.55 -1.65 1.69
C ILE A 51 11.97 -1.45 2.24
N TYR A 52 12.86 -0.83 1.47
CA TYR A 52 14.19 -0.48 1.95
C TYR A 52 14.12 0.45 3.16
N LEU A 53 13.34 1.53 3.09
CA LEU A 53 13.18 2.48 4.20
C LEU A 53 12.67 1.79 5.47
N VAL A 54 11.69 0.89 5.37
CA VAL A 54 11.18 0.09 6.50
C VAL A 54 12.28 -0.77 7.12
N CYS A 55 13.25 -1.23 6.31
CA CYS A 55 14.36 -2.04 6.81
C CYS A 55 15.42 -1.24 7.58
N VAL A 56 15.63 0.04 7.24
CA VAL A 56 16.67 0.89 7.83
C VAL A 56 16.13 1.88 8.87
N ALA A 57 14.81 2.03 8.96
CA ALA A 57 14.18 2.93 9.93
C ALA A 57 14.18 2.35 11.34
N ASP A 58 14.36 3.23 12.33
CA ASP A 58 14.18 2.93 13.75
C ASP A 58 12.74 3.14 14.23
N SER A 59 11.89 3.79 13.40
CA SER A 59 10.50 4.11 13.69
C SER A 59 9.54 3.45 12.72
N ARG A 60 8.24 3.46 13.05
CA ARG A 60 7.20 3.01 12.13
C ARG A 60 7.04 4.00 10.98
N LEU A 61 7.00 3.48 9.77
CA LEU A 61 6.76 4.24 8.55
C LEU A 61 5.38 3.92 7.97
N ALA A 62 4.85 4.86 7.19
CA ALA A 62 3.59 4.68 6.48
C ALA A 62 3.77 4.84 4.97
N PRO A 63 3.23 3.93 4.14
CA PRO A 63 3.30 4.04 2.69
C PRO A 63 2.37 5.13 2.16
N SER A 64 2.60 5.60 0.95
CA SER A 64 1.61 6.35 0.19
C SER A 64 0.47 5.43 -0.28
N ALA A 65 -0.65 6.00 -0.74
CA ALA A 65 -1.75 5.20 -1.26
C ALA A 65 -1.31 4.34 -2.46
N ALA A 66 -0.51 4.89 -3.37
CA ALA A 66 -0.01 4.16 -4.53
C ALA A 66 0.95 3.02 -4.13
N VAL A 67 1.84 3.26 -3.19
CA VAL A 67 2.77 2.23 -2.67
C VAL A 67 2.01 1.14 -1.91
N ASP A 68 0.97 1.50 -1.18
CA ASP A 68 0.12 0.57 -0.45
C ASP A 68 -0.63 -0.39 -1.40
N GLN A 69 -1.11 0.08 -2.56
CA GLN A 69 -1.71 -0.78 -3.59
C GLN A 69 -0.72 -1.85 -4.09
N VAL A 70 0.54 -1.47 -4.34
CA VAL A 70 1.58 -2.43 -4.72
C VAL A 70 1.82 -3.45 -3.61
N TRP A 71 1.90 -2.98 -2.36
CA TRP A 71 2.15 -3.83 -1.20
C TRP A 71 1.02 -4.83 -0.98
N GLN A 72 -0.24 -4.39 -1.03
CA GLN A 72 -1.41 -5.26 -0.91
C GLN A 72 -1.44 -6.34 -1.98
N LEU A 73 -1.15 -5.98 -3.24
CA LEU A 73 -1.07 -6.94 -4.32
C LEU A 73 0.07 -7.95 -4.12
N HIS A 74 1.23 -7.50 -3.63
CA HIS A 74 2.37 -8.39 -3.36
C HIS A 74 2.09 -9.33 -2.17
N LEU A 75 1.39 -8.87 -1.13
CA LEU A 75 0.94 -9.72 -0.02
C LEU A 75 0.00 -10.85 -0.48
N ALA A 76 -0.79 -10.63 -1.52
CA ALA A 76 -1.65 -11.66 -2.10
C ALA A 76 -0.84 -12.78 -2.78
N ASP A 77 0.37 -12.49 -3.28
CA ASP A 77 1.35 -13.51 -3.69
C ASP A 77 2.21 -13.93 -2.48
N THR A 78 1.65 -14.78 -1.66
CA THR A 78 2.23 -15.17 -0.37
C THR A 78 3.61 -15.82 -0.49
N ARG A 79 3.90 -16.53 -1.59
CA ARG A 79 5.22 -17.14 -1.80
C ARG A 79 6.25 -16.06 -2.12
N SER A 80 5.96 -15.23 -3.11
CA SER A 80 6.86 -14.12 -3.51
C SER A 80 7.14 -13.20 -2.31
N TYR A 81 6.09 -12.87 -1.53
CA TYR A 81 6.23 -11.96 -0.40
C TYR A 81 6.99 -12.60 0.78
N TRP A 82 6.52 -13.73 1.30
CA TRP A 82 7.08 -14.29 2.53
C TRP A 82 8.38 -15.03 2.31
N THR A 83 8.45 -15.90 1.28
CA THR A 83 9.63 -16.73 1.05
C THR A 83 10.71 -15.98 0.29
N ASP A 84 10.36 -15.37 -0.87
CA ASP A 84 11.39 -14.83 -1.76
C ASP A 84 11.86 -13.44 -1.31
N LEU A 85 10.92 -12.55 -0.89
CA LEU A 85 11.27 -11.23 -0.39
C LEU A 85 11.71 -11.29 1.09
N CYS A 86 10.82 -11.66 2.01
CA CYS A 86 11.08 -11.54 3.43
C CYS A 86 12.22 -12.45 3.90
N GLU A 87 12.17 -13.75 3.61
CA GLU A 87 13.21 -14.70 4.03
C GLU A 87 14.43 -14.60 3.13
N GLY A 88 14.26 -14.68 1.81
CA GLY A 88 15.37 -14.77 0.85
C GLY A 88 16.12 -13.45 0.68
N THR A 89 15.42 -12.32 0.54
CA THR A 89 16.02 -11.03 0.23
C THR A 89 16.30 -10.21 1.48
N LEU A 90 15.35 -10.07 2.39
CA LEU A 90 15.47 -9.19 3.55
C LEU A 90 16.08 -9.89 4.78
N GLY A 91 15.88 -11.22 4.93
CA GLY A 91 16.25 -11.98 6.11
C GLY A 91 15.40 -11.66 7.35
N ARG A 92 14.24 -11.00 7.18
CA ARG A 92 13.29 -10.63 8.24
C ARG A 92 11.88 -10.44 7.70
N PRO A 93 10.84 -10.72 8.50
CA PRO A 93 9.48 -10.43 8.10
C PRO A 93 9.19 -8.92 8.18
N ILE A 94 8.35 -8.43 7.27
CA ILE A 94 7.71 -7.11 7.34
C ILE A 94 6.20 -7.34 7.33
N HIS A 95 5.50 -6.86 8.38
CA HIS A 95 4.07 -6.99 8.52
C HIS A 95 3.35 -5.72 8.08
N HIS A 96 2.27 -5.89 7.34
CA HIS A 96 1.37 -4.80 6.97
C HIS A 96 0.33 -4.65 8.08
N ASP A 97 0.52 -3.69 8.97
CA ASP A 97 -0.40 -3.43 10.06
C ASP A 97 -1.53 -2.50 9.59
N LEU A 98 -2.77 -2.93 9.76
CA LEU A 98 -3.92 -2.06 9.58
C LEU A 98 -3.98 -1.03 10.72
N THR A 99 -4.01 0.25 10.36
CA THR A 99 -4.14 1.36 11.33
C THR A 99 -5.60 1.78 11.42
N ASP A 100 -6.33 1.19 12.36
CA ASP A 100 -7.72 1.54 12.65
C ASP A 100 -7.85 2.42 13.91
N GLY A 101 -8.79 3.38 13.90
CA GLY A 101 -9.22 4.14 15.07
C GLY A 101 -8.23 5.21 15.56
N PRO A 102 -8.01 5.37 16.89
CA PRO A 102 -7.23 6.47 17.49
C PRO A 102 -5.79 6.59 17.04
N ARG A 103 -5.28 5.62 16.27
CA ARG A 103 -3.93 5.61 15.69
C ARG A 103 -3.79 6.46 14.44
N ALA A 104 -4.89 7.06 13.95
CA ALA A 104 -4.85 7.92 12.74
C ALA A 104 -3.89 9.11 12.88
N TYR A 105 -3.74 9.67 14.08
CA TYR A 105 -2.75 10.75 14.32
C TYR A 105 -1.31 10.30 14.10
N HIS A 106 -0.98 9.06 14.48
CA HIS A 106 0.34 8.50 14.24
C HIS A 106 0.61 8.20 12.77
N LEU A 107 -0.44 8.06 11.95
CA LEU A 107 -0.29 7.84 10.51
C LEU A 107 0.24 9.07 9.78
N LEU A 108 -0.19 10.27 10.19
CA LEU A 108 0.31 11.54 9.64
C LEU A 108 1.80 11.71 9.89
N ASP A 109 2.22 11.50 11.14
CA ASP A 109 3.62 11.61 11.55
C ASP A 109 4.46 10.53 10.85
N ALA A 110 4.01 9.26 10.86
CA ALA A 110 4.71 8.17 10.19
C ALA A 110 4.86 8.38 8.67
N TYR A 111 3.88 9.02 8.04
CA TYR A 111 3.98 9.37 6.62
C TYR A 111 4.95 10.53 6.38
N ALA A 112 4.94 11.53 7.24
CA ALA A 112 5.91 12.63 7.18
C ALA A 112 7.34 12.12 7.38
N ASP A 113 7.55 11.24 8.37
CA ASP A 113 8.84 10.58 8.64
C ASP A 113 9.30 9.75 7.44
N THR A 114 8.38 9.03 6.78
CA THR A 114 8.70 8.26 5.56
C THR A 114 9.25 9.17 4.47
N ARG A 115 8.60 10.31 4.21
CA ARG A 115 9.05 11.26 3.18
C ARG A 115 10.40 11.89 3.53
N ALA A 116 10.60 12.23 4.79
CA ALA A 116 11.86 12.80 5.26
C ALA A 116 13.03 11.79 5.14
N LEU A 117 12.79 10.54 5.55
CA LEU A 117 13.77 9.47 5.42
C LEU A 117 14.05 9.14 3.95
N TYR A 118 13.03 9.16 3.08
CA TYR A 118 13.20 8.98 1.64
C TYR A 118 14.18 10.02 1.08
N ALA A 119 13.95 11.30 1.36
CA ALA A 119 14.82 12.37 0.88
C ALA A 119 16.26 12.22 1.38
N SER A 120 16.44 11.82 2.64
CA SER A 120 17.75 11.58 3.24
C SER A 120 18.49 10.39 2.63
N GLU A 121 17.78 9.24 2.42
CA GLU A 121 18.40 8.01 1.93
C GLU A 121 18.71 8.03 0.43
N PHE A 122 17.84 8.67 -0.37
CA PHE A 122 17.99 8.67 -1.83
C PHE A 122 18.52 9.98 -2.41
N ASP A 123 18.84 10.98 -1.56
CA ASP A 123 19.38 12.29 -1.98
C ASP A 123 18.45 13.02 -2.98
N CYS A 124 17.14 12.75 -2.92
CA CYS A 124 16.14 13.39 -3.75
C CYS A 124 14.77 13.39 -3.07
N ASP A 125 13.94 14.37 -3.40
CA ASP A 125 12.56 14.39 -2.93
C ASP A 125 11.76 13.22 -3.52
N PRO A 126 10.86 12.61 -2.73
CA PRO A 126 9.97 11.58 -3.25
C PRO A 126 9.05 12.17 -4.33
N PRO A 127 8.89 11.47 -5.49
CA PRO A 127 8.08 11.96 -6.61
C PRO A 127 6.63 12.24 -6.18
N ALA A 128 6.14 13.46 -6.40
CA ALA A 128 4.82 13.91 -5.94
C ALA A 128 3.66 13.06 -6.50
N GLU A 129 3.82 12.48 -7.69
CA GLU A 129 2.82 11.57 -8.30
C GLU A 129 2.52 10.37 -7.41
N PHE A 130 3.55 9.79 -6.77
CA PHE A 130 3.40 8.62 -5.90
C PHE A 130 3.40 8.98 -4.42
N TRP A 131 4.00 10.11 -4.06
CA TRP A 131 4.17 10.57 -2.69
C TRP A 131 3.63 12.00 -2.52
N PRO A 132 2.30 12.19 -2.57
CA PRO A 132 1.71 13.52 -2.39
C PRO A 132 2.12 14.13 -1.04
N LEU A 133 2.00 15.45 -0.91
CA LEU A 133 2.23 16.12 0.37
C LEU A 133 1.28 15.59 1.45
N VAL A 134 1.71 15.67 2.71
CA VAL A 134 0.89 15.25 3.86
C VAL A 134 -0.50 15.91 3.83
N SER A 135 -0.55 17.21 3.53
CA SER A 135 -1.79 17.97 3.40
C SER A 135 -2.71 17.48 2.28
N GLU A 136 -2.13 17.01 1.18
CA GLU A 136 -2.89 16.50 0.02
C GLU A 136 -3.40 15.08 0.30
N ARG A 137 -2.54 14.20 0.83
CA ARG A 137 -2.89 12.82 1.15
C ARG A 137 -4.04 12.73 2.15
N PHE A 138 -4.09 13.62 3.13
CA PHE A 138 -5.06 13.59 4.22
C PHE A 138 -6.11 14.71 4.14
N ALA A 139 -6.14 15.50 3.05
CA ALA A 139 -7.14 16.55 2.82
C ALA A 139 -8.59 16.01 2.79
N THR A 140 -8.78 14.73 2.46
CA THR A 140 -10.09 14.07 2.37
C THR A 140 -10.45 13.29 3.63
N THR A 141 -9.61 13.31 4.68
CA THR A 141 -10.06 12.81 5.98
C THR A 141 -11.05 13.84 6.53
N PRO A 142 -12.36 13.52 6.65
CA PRO A 142 -13.28 14.45 7.28
C PRO A 142 -12.83 14.61 8.73
N SER A 143 -12.12 15.70 9.02
CA SER A 143 -12.01 16.21 10.36
C SER A 143 -13.40 16.72 10.72
N ARG A 144 -14.25 15.80 11.18
CA ARG A 144 -15.37 16.12 12.04
C ARG A 144 -16.24 14.90 12.31
N LEU A 145 -15.96 14.23 13.39
CA LEU A 145 -17.05 13.76 14.24
C LEU A 145 -17.63 15.01 14.94
N GLU A 146 -18.45 15.80 14.25
CA GLU A 146 -19.40 16.64 14.92
C GLU A 146 -20.40 15.70 15.57
N SER A 147 -20.25 15.48 16.83
CA SER A 147 -21.30 14.91 17.66
C SER A 147 -22.46 15.92 17.68
N ASP A 148 -23.49 15.65 16.88
CA ASP A 148 -24.79 16.26 17.07
C ASP A 148 -25.21 15.93 18.50
N PRO A 149 -25.63 16.91 19.33
CA PRO A 149 -26.09 16.69 20.69
C PRO A 149 -27.33 15.80 20.78
N THR A 150 -27.94 15.40 19.67
CA THR A 150 -29.11 14.50 19.62
C THR A 150 -28.75 13.03 19.37
N GLY A 151 -27.47 12.67 19.20
CA GLY A 151 -27.02 11.26 19.11
C GLY A 151 -27.48 10.49 17.87
N CYS A 152 -27.92 11.16 16.82
CA CYS A 152 -28.36 10.52 15.58
C CYS A 152 -27.27 10.59 14.51
N TRP A 153 -26.78 9.44 14.05
CA TRP A 153 -25.78 9.34 12.98
C TRP A 153 -26.46 9.58 11.63
N ILE A 154 -26.27 10.74 11.02
CA ILE A 154 -26.69 10.99 9.64
C ILE A 154 -25.46 10.90 8.75
N ALA A 155 -25.37 9.84 7.93
CA ALA A 155 -24.41 9.74 6.85
C ALA A 155 -24.81 10.74 5.74
N SER A 156 -24.10 11.86 5.63
CA SER A 156 -24.26 12.79 4.52
C SER A 156 -23.67 12.17 3.26
N GLN A 157 -24.52 11.78 2.34
CA GLN A 157 -24.13 11.38 0.98
C GLN A 157 -23.65 12.62 0.20
N PRO A 158 -22.51 12.56 -0.50
CA PRO A 158 -22.15 13.60 -1.45
C PRO A 158 -23.08 13.56 -2.65
N SER A 159 -23.84 14.62 -2.85
CA SER A 159 -24.67 14.85 -4.05
C SER A 159 -23.75 15.22 -5.22
N GLY A 160 -23.54 14.26 -6.14
CA GLY A 160 -22.75 14.48 -7.37
C GLY A 160 -22.68 13.21 -8.20
N LEU A 161 -23.61 13.07 -9.11
CA LEU A 161 -23.79 12.21 -10.28
C LEU A 161 -22.57 11.39 -10.74
N GLY A 162 -22.73 10.07 -10.69
CA GLY A 162 -21.84 9.11 -11.34
C GLY A 162 -22.22 7.69 -10.96
N SER A 163 -23.35 7.18 -11.52
CA SER A 163 -23.81 5.80 -11.34
C SER A 163 -22.82 4.81 -11.94
N ILE A 164 -22.12 4.06 -11.12
CA ILE A 164 -21.54 2.77 -11.52
C ILE A 164 -22.10 1.74 -10.55
N LEU A 165 -22.99 0.91 -11.10
CA LEU A 165 -23.62 -0.22 -10.43
C LEU A 165 -22.58 -1.30 -10.11
N TRP A 166 -22.24 -1.46 -8.84
CA TRP A 166 -21.59 -2.67 -8.35
C TRP A 166 -22.66 -3.66 -7.97
N SER A 167 -22.86 -4.67 -8.84
CA SER A 167 -23.69 -5.83 -8.55
C SER A 167 -22.94 -6.76 -7.60
N ALA A 168 -23.36 -6.77 -6.34
CA ALA A 168 -22.91 -7.75 -5.36
C ALA A 168 -23.60 -9.09 -5.65
N ALA A 169 -22.90 -10.04 -6.28
CA ALA A 169 -23.32 -11.44 -6.33
C ALA A 169 -22.78 -12.16 -5.09
N ALA A 170 -23.58 -12.22 -4.03
CA ALA A 170 -23.36 -13.11 -2.91
C ALA A 170 -23.67 -14.55 -3.34
N ALA A 171 -22.64 -15.37 -3.57
CA ALA A 171 -22.78 -16.80 -3.74
C ALA A 171 -22.85 -17.48 -2.38
N LEU A 172 -24.05 -17.85 -1.95
CA LEU A 172 -24.31 -18.72 -0.80
C LEU A 172 -23.92 -20.15 -1.16
N LEU A 173 -22.83 -20.67 -0.62
CA LEU A 173 -22.48 -22.08 -0.72
C LEU A 173 -23.11 -22.82 0.46
N VAL A 174 -24.24 -23.48 0.21
CA VAL A 174 -24.85 -24.43 1.14
C VAL A 174 -24.09 -25.76 1.03
N VAL A 175 -23.36 -26.11 2.09
CA VAL A 175 -22.80 -27.48 2.23
C VAL A 175 -23.86 -28.35 2.87
N THR A 176 -24.48 -29.24 2.09
CA THR A 176 -25.30 -30.32 2.62
C THR A 176 -24.39 -31.48 3.00
N ALA A 177 -24.37 -31.80 4.30
CA ALA A 177 -23.81 -33.05 4.78
C ALA A 177 -24.73 -34.24 4.31
N GLY A 178 -24.18 -35.15 3.55
CA GLY A 178 -24.77 -36.44 3.20
C GLY A 178 -24.12 -37.54 4.02
N THR A 179 -24.89 -38.14 4.89
CA THR A 179 -24.60 -39.39 5.58
C THR A 179 -24.71 -40.58 4.64
N CYS A 180 -23.70 -41.40 4.55
CA CYS A 180 -23.68 -42.86 4.68
C CYS A 180 -22.23 -43.36 4.68
#